data_1f81b8c30bb74fd8f8cdef99f6477a57
#
_entry.id   1f81b8c30bb74fd8f8cdef99f6477a57
#
_cell.length_a   1.000
_cell.length_b   1.000
_cell.length_c   1.000
_cell.angle_alpha   90.00
_cell.angle_beta   90.00
_cell.angle_gamma   90.00
#
_symmetry.space_group_name_H-M   'P 1'
#
loop_
_entity.id
_entity.type
_entity.pdbx_description
1 polymer ?
#
loop_
_entity_poly.entity_id
_entity_poly.type
_entity_poly.pdbx_seq_one_letter_code
_entity_poly.pdbx_strand_id
1 'polypeptide(L)'
;MSASLYTNLDASITVQDAQISKLEEEISTGYAVQTPDENPAAFEVATIATDQVSGLTNDSATQNSITTQLDSVSSTYSAVSTLYDNVQSIIEQSLNGATSSEELQTLSTQISSAAQQLLGLANTSAPDGNYLFGGTRTNLTPFQSNSAGTVVYLGDAGQSQSQISPDTTSSSVANGEVFTNALAGDGYSTVAAASTNTGDGTLLSEGIVTPATAAAFQAGSEPITVSFASSGVGNLTYTATQNGSTIGTGNVPTDTTTGTTIELAGQDFQLNGLPAAGDSFTISPSRPQTIFSLLQSLATTLSSSAGSPSTDAQTTQTINGDLSTLAQYQQSLLVAQAQNGVTLQAINNAGSSNANQQTSLQATVEDATAVNQPVAITTLDETITAVQAAEKAFSGAQSLSLFQYL
;
A
#
# COMPACT_ATOMS: atom_id res chain seq x y z
N MET A 1 63.47 -62.06 5.00
CA MET A 1 62.14 -61.44 4.87
C MET A 1 62.28 -59.92 5.03
N SER A 2 61.85 -59.34 4.15
CA SER A 2 62.33 -58.24 3.33
C SER A 2 61.93 -56.88 3.83
N ALA A 3 62.80 -55.87 3.66
CA ALA A 3 62.54 -54.48 3.86
C ALA A 3 61.19 -54.03 3.28
N SER A 4 60.73 -54.70 2.21
CA SER A 4 59.41 -54.45 1.59
C SER A 4 58.18 -54.73 2.50
N LEU A 5 58.32 -55.74 3.42
CA LEU A 5 57.23 -56.04 4.35
C LEU A 5 57.07 -54.97 5.41
N TYR A 6 58.20 -54.40 5.89
CA TYR A 6 58.21 -53.31 6.85
C TYR A 6 57.67 -52.03 6.24
N THR A 7 58.08 -51.69 5.02
CA THR A 7 57.62 -50.52 4.30
C THR A 7 56.11 -50.60 4.02
N ASN A 8 55.61 -51.78 3.67
CA ASN A 8 54.17 -51.98 3.42
C ASN A 8 53.33 -51.91 4.70
N LEU A 9 53.88 -52.39 5.84
CA LEU A 9 53.15 -52.33 7.12
C LEU A 9 53.15 -50.93 7.69
N ASP A 10 54.24 -50.16 7.59
CA ASP A 10 54.40 -48.79 7.99
C ASP A 10 53.46 -47.88 7.15
N ALA A 11 53.44 -48.12 5.83
CA ALA A 11 52.48 -47.45 4.94
C ALA A 11 51.01 -47.73 5.30
N SER A 12 50.69 -48.98 5.70
CA SER A 12 49.33 -49.34 6.14
C SER A 12 48.94 -48.67 7.44
N ILE A 13 49.85 -48.58 8.43
CA ILE A 13 49.61 -47.88 9.70
C ILE A 13 49.38 -46.39 9.43
N THR A 14 50.23 -45.78 8.61
CA THR A 14 50.11 -44.33 8.27
C THR A 14 48.76 -44.01 7.59
N VAL A 15 48.27 -44.88 6.70
CA VAL A 15 46.95 -44.74 6.06
C VAL A 15 45.83 -44.88 7.08
N GLN A 16 45.93 -45.84 8.02
CA GLN A 16 44.93 -46.03 9.06
C GLN A 16 44.88 -44.87 10.08
N ASP A 17 46.05 -44.30 10.46
CA ASP A 17 46.13 -43.12 11.31
C ASP A 17 45.51 -41.89 10.65
N ALA A 18 45.73 -41.70 9.34
CA ALA A 18 45.08 -40.68 8.58
C ALA A 18 43.56 -40.87 8.54
N GLN A 19 43.08 -42.11 8.45
CA GLN A 19 41.65 -42.43 8.49
C GLN A 19 41.03 -42.20 9.87
N ILE A 20 41.74 -42.53 10.95
CA ILE A 20 41.33 -42.18 12.34
C ILE A 20 41.16 -40.66 12.48
N SER A 21 42.17 -39.89 12.10
CA SER A 21 42.13 -38.43 12.18
C SER A 21 40.96 -37.84 11.38
N LYS A 22 40.66 -38.38 10.20
CA LYS A 22 39.54 -37.97 9.38
C LYS A 22 38.20 -38.29 10.06
N LEU A 23 38.02 -39.53 10.58
CA LEU A 23 36.79 -39.92 11.28
C LEU A 23 36.57 -39.13 12.57
N GLU A 24 37.65 -38.78 13.31
CA GLU A 24 37.57 -37.89 14.48
C GLU A 24 37.12 -36.50 14.09
N GLU A 25 37.60 -35.96 12.98
CA GLU A 25 37.17 -34.65 12.44
C GLU A 25 35.72 -34.69 12.00
N GLU A 26 35.29 -35.72 11.23
CA GLU A 26 33.90 -35.90 10.79
C GLU A 26 32.94 -36.02 11.97
N ILE A 27 33.30 -36.79 13.01
CA ILE A 27 32.50 -36.94 14.24
C ILE A 27 32.42 -35.63 15.03
N SER A 28 33.54 -34.91 15.11
CA SER A 28 33.64 -33.65 15.85
C SER A 28 32.89 -32.51 15.18
N THR A 29 32.96 -32.43 13.84
CA THR A 29 32.29 -31.38 13.07
C THR A 29 30.84 -31.71 12.74
N GLY A 30 30.51 -33.02 12.68
CA GLY A 30 29.21 -33.51 12.24
C GLY A 30 29.06 -33.58 10.72
N TYR A 31 30.13 -33.30 9.95
CA TYR A 31 30.14 -33.30 8.49
C TYR A 31 31.09 -34.35 7.92
N ALA A 32 30.58 -35.12 6.97
CA ALA A 32 31.36 -36.08 6.19
C ALA A 32 31.94 -35.49 4.90
N VAL A 33 31.33 -34.37 4.42
CA VAL A 33 31.77 -33.70 3.19
C VAL A 33 31.94 -32.22 3.50
N GLN A 34 33.18 -31.75 3.57
CA GLN A 34 33.55 -30.37 3.81
C GLN A 34 34.26 -29.74 2.60
N THR A 35 34.89 -30.57 1.81
CA THR A 35 35.72 -30.17 0.67
C THR A 35 35.33 -30.92 -0.59
N PRO A 36 35.54 -30.34 -1.81
CA PRO A 36 35.14 -30.96 -3.06
C PRO A 36 35.84 -32.29 -3.35
N ASP A 37 37.02 -32.55 -2.79
CA ASP A 37 37.82 -33.78 -3.00
C ASP A 37 37.27 -34.97 -2.21
N GLU A 38 36.47 -34.74 -1.16
CA GLU A 38 35.84 -35.81 -0.38
C GLU A 38 34.68 -36.47 -1.12
N ASN A 39 33.78 -35.67 -1.65
CA ASN A 39 32.67 -36.09 -2.52
C ASN A 39 32.22 -34.91 -3.42
N PRO A 40 32.78 -34.82 -4.66
CA PRO A 40 32.46 -33.68 -5.55
C PRO A 40 30.97 -33.52 -5.82
N ALA A 41 30.22 -34.61 -5.98
CA ALA A 41 28.79 -34.54 -6.29
C ALA A 41 27.94 -34.04 -5.09
N ALA A 42 28.24 -34.55 -3.89
CA ALA A 42 27.56 -34.11 -2.67
C ALA A 42 27.90 -32.65 -2.33
N PHE A 43 29.17 -32.25 -2.51
CA PHE A 43 29.63 -30.89 -2.32
C PHE A 43 28.95 -29.90 -3.27
N GLU A 44 28.79 -30.28 -4.56
CA GLU A 44 28.08 -29.47 -5.55
C GLU A 44 26.60 -29.27 -5.15
N VAL A 45 25.91 -30.36 -4.76
CA VAL A 45 24.52 -30.29 -4.31
C VAL A 45 24.37 -29.37 -3.09
N ALA A 46 25.26 -29.53 -2.09
CA ALA A 46 25.25 -28.73 -0.88
C ALA A 46 25.52 -27.23 -1.16
N THR A 47 26.46 -26.94 -2.07
CA THR A 47 26.80 -25.58 -2.47
C THR A 47 25.62 -24.90 -3.15
N ILE A 48 24.99 -25.55 -4.14
CA ILE A 48 23.81 -25.02 -4.84
C ILE A 48 22.67 -24.78 -3.85
N ALA A 49 22.40 -25.73 -2.96
CA ALA A 49 21.35 -25.58 -1.96
C ALA A 49 21.64 -24.42 -0.98
N THR A 50 22.90 -24.26 -0.56
CA THR A 50 23.34 -23.17 0.32
C THR A 50 23.19 -21.80 -0.36
N ASP A 51 23.55 -21.70 -1.64
CA ASP A 51 23.35 -20.46 -2.42
C ASP A 51 21.87 -20.10 -2.53
N GLN A 52 21.01 -21.09 -2.75
CA GLN A 52 19.55 -20.87 -2.79
C GLN A 52 19.01 -20.45 -1.42
N VAL A 53 19.45 -21.06 -0.31
CA VAL A 53 19.08 -20.62 1.05
C VAL A 53 19.50 -19.18 1.29
N SER A 54 20.69 -18.78 0.83
CA SER A 54 21.19 -17.42 0.94
C SER A 54 20.31 -16.43 0.15
N GLY A 55 19.89 -16.81 -1.06
CA GLY A 55 18.93 -16.03 -1.86
C GLY A 55 17.59 -15.85 -1.15
N LEU A 56 16.99 -16.92 -0.65
CA LEU A 56 15.72 -16.87 0.10
C LEU A 56 15.83 -16.08 1.42
N THR A 57 17.01 -16.06 2.03
CA THR A 57 17.27 -15.24 3.23
C THR A 57 17.25 -13.74 2.88
N ASN A 58 17.84 -13.37 1.75
CA ASN A 58 17.79 -11.98 1.25
C ASN A 58 16.35 -11.57 0.87
N ASP A 59 15.60 -12.47 0.20
CA ASP A 59 14.19 -12.24 -0.10
C ASP A 59 13.38 -12.03 1.19
N SER A 60 13.62 -12.81 2.24
CA SER A 60 12.96 -12.67 3.54
C SER A 60 13.29 -11.33 4.23
N ALA A 61 14.54 -10.85 4.12
CA ALA A 61 14.92 -9.53 4.62
C ALA A 61 14.19 -8.41 3.85
N THR A 62 14.06 -8.55 2.53
CA THR A 62 13.30 -7.63 1.68
C THR A 62 11.82 -7.64 2.05
N GLN A 63 11.20 -8.82 2.23
CA GLN A 63 9.81 -8.96 2.68
C GLN A 63 9.57 -8.23 4.01
N ASN A 64 10.44 -8.39 4.99
CA ASN A 64 10.32 -7.73 6.29
C ASN A 64 10.40 -6.20 6.16
N SER A 65 11.28 -5.69 5.30
CA SER A 65 11.39 -4.25 5.03
C SER A 65 10.11 -3.69 4.41
N ILE A 66 9.60 -4.37 3.36
CA ILE A 66 8.36 -3.95 2.68
C ILE A 66 7.16 -4.04 3.63
N THR A 67 7.04 -5.11 4.43
CA THR A 67 5.98 -5.26 5.43
C THR A 67 5.97 -4.08 6.40
N THR A 68 7.14 -3.69 6.93
CA THR A 68 7.26 -2.54 7.83
C THR A 68 6.81 -1.22 7.18
N GLN A 69 7.12 -1.02 5.90
CA GLN A 69 6.67 0.15 5.16
C GLN A 69 5.16 0.14 4.93
N LEU A 70 4.59 -0.99 4.50
CA LEU A 70 3.14 -1.14 4.26
C LEU A 70 2.32 -1.08 5.56
N ASP A 71 2.87 -1.53 6.69
CA ASP A 71 2.26 -1.35 8.01
C ASP A 71 2.22 0.14 8.41
N SER A 72 3.28 0.89 8.07
CA SER A 72 3.31 2.35 8.25
C SER A 72 2.28 3.05 7.35
N VAL A 73 2.11 2.58 6.10
CA VAL A 73 1.05 3.05 5.19
C VAL A 73 -0.33 2.74 5.78
N SER A 74 -0.58 1.51 6.27
CA SER A 74 -1.84 1.11 6.92
C SER A 74 -2.18 2.02 8.11
N SER A 75 -1.20 2.28 8.96
CA SER A 75 -1.36 3.15 10.13
C SER A 75 -1.70 4.59 9.71
N THR A 76 -1.03 5.09 8.67
CA THR A 76 -1.30 6.43 8.12
C THR A 76 -2.69 6.49 7.50
N TYR A 77 -3.11 5.50 6.73
CA TYR A 77 -4.47 5.45 6.18
C TYR A 77 -5.54 5.41 7.27
N SER A 78 -5.30 4.71 8.38
CA SER A 78 -6.22 4.71 9.52
C SER A 78 -6.33 6.08 10.18
N ALA A 79 -5.21 6.81 10.32
CA ALA A 79 -5.21 8.18 10.82
C ALA A 79 -5.92 9.16 9.86
N VAL A 80 -5.74 8.98 8.55
CA VAL A 80 -6.44 9.76 7.51
C VAL A 80 -7.94 9.49 7.56
N SER A 81 -8.37 8.23 7.71
CA SER A 81 -9.80 7.89 7.86
C SER A 81 -10.42 8.61 9.06
N THR A 82 -9.77 8.55 10.23
CA THR A 82 -10.23 9.25 11.42
C THR A 82 -10.31 10.76 11.21
N LEU A 83 -9.37 11.33 10.45
CA LEU A 83 -9.39 12.75 10.13
C LEU A 83 -10.56 13.10 9.19
N TYR A 84 -10.85 12.26 8.19
CA TYR A 84 -12.01 12.46 7.31
C TYR A 84 -13.33 12.38 8.07
N ASP A 85 -13.48 11.46 9.03
CA ASP A 85 -14.66 11.36 9.89
C ASP A 85 -14.83 12.61 10.76
N ASN A 86 -13.72 13.17 11.27
CA ASN A 86 -13.76 14.44 11.98
C ASN A 86 -14.18 15.61 11.08
N VAL A 87 -13.62 15.71 9.87
CA VAL A 87 -14.01 16.72 8.87
C VAL A 87 -15.49 16.58 8.52
N GLN A 88 -16.00 15.37 8.31
CA GLN A 88 -17.41 15.12 8.07
C GLN A 88 -18.29 15.63 9.23
N SER A 89 -17.90 15.35 10.46
CA SER A 89 -18.62 15.85 11.64
C SER A 89 -18.66 17.38 11.70
N ILE A 90 -17.57 18.06 11.33
CA ILE A 90 -17.51 19.52 11.25
C ILE A 90 -18.45 20.03 10.16
N ILE A 91 -18.48 19.38 8.99
CA ILE A 91 -19.40 19.69 7.89
C ILE A 91 -20.86 19.56 8.36
N GLU A 92 -21.22 18.44 8.99
CA GLU A 92 -22.56 18.21 9.51
C GLU A 92 -22.98 19.26 10.55
N GLN A 93 -22.05 19.69 11.42
CA GLN A 93 -22.29 20.77 12.36
C GLN A 93 -22.56 22.11 11.65
N SER A 94 -21.82 22.38 10.57
CA SER A 94 -21.98 23.64 9.82
C SER A 94 -23.31 23.75 9.05
N LEU A 95 -23.89 22.58 8.67
CA LEU A 95 -25.19 22.51 8.01
C LEU A 95 -26.38 22.65 8.98
N ASN A 96 -26.11 22.68 10.28
CA ASN A 96 -27.17 22.96 11.25
C ASN A 96 -27.62 24.44 11.16
N GLY A 97 -28.85 24.68 10.73
CA GLY A 97 -29.38 26.01 10.50
C GLY A 97 -29.45 26.96 11.72
N ALA A 98 -29.02 26.49 12.90
CA ALA A 98 -28.87 27.30 14.11
C ALA A 98 -27.43 27.78 14.37
N THR A 99 -26.46 27.44 13.50
CA THR A 99 -25.03 27.74 13.67
C THR A 99 -24.77 29.23 13.42
N SER A 100 -24.18 29.90 14.40
CA SER A 100 -23.86 31.33 14.30
C SER A 100 -22.62 31.58 13.41
N SER A 101 -22.44 32.81 12.94
CA SER A 101 -21.26 33.20 12.15
C SER A 101 -19.93 33.00 12.92
N GLU A 102 -19.93 33.24 14.26
CA GLU A 102 -18.77 32.98 15.12
C GLU A 102 -18.45 31.48 15.22
N GLU A 103 -19.47 30.62 15.26
CA GLU A 103 -19.29 29.17 15.24
C GLU A 103 -18.77 28.70 13.89
N LEU A 104 -19.31 29.23 12.77
CA LEU A 104 -18.79 28.93 11.43
C LEU A 104 -17.31 29.33 11.27
N GLN A 105 -16.92 30.48 11.82
CA GLN A 105 -15.51 30.89 11.87
C GLN A 105 -14.64 29.93 12.70
N THR A 106 -15.19 29.40 13.80
CA THR A 106 -14.50 28.39 14.62
C THR A 106 -14.35 27.08 13.86
N LEU A 107 -15.40 26.60 13.18
CA LEU A 107 -15.37 25.41 12.33
C LEU A 107 -14.39 25.56 11.17
N SER A 108 -14.33 26.75 10.52
CA SER A 108 -13.33 27.08 9.50
C SER A 108 -11.89 26.89 10.02
N THR A 109 -11.62 27.34 11.26
CA THR A 109 -10.30 27.18 11.89
C THR A 109 -9.99 25.72 12.16
N GLN A 110 -10.99 24.92 12.56
CA GLN A 110 -10.83 23.47 12.76
C GLN A 110 -10.52 22.76 11.43
N ILE A 111 -11.22 23.09 10.34
CA ILE A 111 -10.93 22.56 9.00
C ILE A 111 -9.51 22.92 8.55
N SER A 112 -9.08 24.16 8.78
CA SER A 112 -7.71 24.59 8.46
C SER A 112 -6.67 23.79 9.26
N SER A 113 -6.96 23.47 10.52
CA SER A 113 -6.10 22.63 11.35
C SER A 113 -6.10 21.18 10.85
N ALA A 114 -7.24 20.65 10.42
CA ALA A 114 -7.34 19.34 9.81
C ALA A 114 -6.53 19.23 8.50
N ALA A 115 -6.56 20.28 7.67
CA ALA A 115 -5.75 20.35 6.45
C ALA A 115 -4.24 20.29 6.74
N GLN A 116 -3.78 20.96 7.81
CA GLN A 116 -2.38 20.91 8.24
C GLN A 116 -1.99 19.52 8.78
N GLN A 117 -2.87 18.90 9.56
CA GLN A 117 -2.66 17.52 10.04
C GLN A 117 -2.60 16.55 8.86
N LEU A 118 -3.50 16.66 7.89
CA LEU A 118 -3.51 15.85 6.68
C LEU A 118 -2.22 16.03 5.87
N LEU A 119 -1.71 17.24 5.75
CA LEU A 119 -0.44 17.52 5.09
C LEU A 119 0.73 16.81 5.81
N GLY A 120 0.71 16.77 7.14
CA GLY A 120 1.65 15.99 7.93
C GLY A 120 1.56 14.49 7.65
N LEU A 121 0.34 13.93 7.64
CA LEU A 121 0.09 12.52 7.34
C LEU A 121 0.50 12.15 5.90
N ALA A 122 0.19 13.00 4.92
CA ALA A 122 0.58 12.82 3.53
C ALA A 122 2.11 12.88 3.30
N ASN A 123 2.84 13.49 4.24
CA ASN A 123 4.31 13.58 4.26
C ASN A 123 4.94 12.63 5.30
N THR A 124 4.24 11.58 5.72
CA THR A 124 4.83 10.58 6.62
C THR A 124 5.99 9.86 5.95
N SER A 125 7.08 9.68 6.69
CA SER A 125 8.24 8.90 6.27
C SER A 125 8.27 7.54 6.96
N ALA A 126 8.81 6.53 6.27
CA ALA A 126 9.13 5.24 6.83
C ALA A 126 10.35 5.32 7.76
N PRO A 127 10.63 4.28 8.58
CA PRO A 127 11.79 4.26 9.47
C PRO A 127 13.16 4.42 8.78
N ASP A 128 13.23 4.12 7.49
CA ASP A 128 14.42 4.31 6.65
C ASP A 128 14.63 5.76 6.18
N GLY A 129 13.70 6.67 6.51
CA GLY A 129 13.72 8.08 6.14
C GLY A 129 13.09 8.40 4.79
N ASN A 130 12.62 7.41 4.04
CA ASN A 130 11.92 7.59 2.77
C ASN A 130 10.46 7.99 3.00
N TYR A 131 9.92 8.88 2.16
CA TYR A 131 8.51 9.25 2.23
C TYR A 131 7.61 8.14 1.67
N LEU A 132 6.52 7.85 2.39
CA LEU A 132 5.60 6.75 2.05
C LEU A 132 4.80 6.99 0.77
N PHE A 133 4.47 8.25 0.47
CA PHE A 133 3.54 8.62 -0.61
C PHE A 133 4.21 9.36 -1.78
N GLY A 134 5.53 9.21 -1.91
CA GLY A 134 6.32 9.85 -2.97
C GLY A 134 6.28 9.12 -4.32
N GLY A 135 5.70 7.92 -4.39
CA GLY A 135 5.86 7.04 -5.55
C GLY A 135 7.30 6.56 -5.66
N THR A 136 7.94 6.71 -6.82
CA THR A 136 9.37 6.38 -6.98
C THR A 136 10.31 7.46 -6.44
N ARG A 137 9.79 8.64 -6.06
CA ARG A 137 10.55 9.79 -5.55
C ARG A 137 10.55 9.84 -4.02
N THR A 138 10.95 8.77 -3.39
CA THR A 138 10.85 8.59 -1.92
C THR A 138 11.73 9.55 -1.10
N ASN A 139 12.74 10.17 -1.69
CA ASN A 139 13.66 11.10 -1.04
C ASN A 139 13.23 12.58 -1.08
N LEU A 140 12.10 12.89 -1.74
CA LEU A 140 11.54 14.23 -1.83
C LEU A 140 10.26 14.33 -1.00
N THR A 141 10.05 15.45 -0.29
CA THR A 141 8.78 15.71 0.39
C THR A 141 7.63 15.72 -0.63
N PRO A 142 6.68 14.76 -0.56
CA PRO A 142 5.70 14.57 -1.63
C PRO A 142 4.72 15.74 -1.79
N PHE A 143 4.31 16.35 -0.69
CA PHE A 143 3.31 17.41 -0.68
C PHE A 143 3.89 18.69 -0.09
N GLN A 144 3.88 19.77 -0.87
CA GLN A 144 4.42 21.06 -0.45
C GLN A 144 3.40 22.17 -0.68
N SER A 145 3.25 23.06 0.30
CA SER A 145 2.46 24.28 0.14
C SER A 145 3.29 25.33 -0.60
N ASN A 146 2.72 25.89 -1.67
CA ASN A 146 3.32 26.99 -2.38
C ASN A 146 3.02 28.35 -1.68
N SER A 147 3.57 29.43 -2.21
CA SER A 147 3.37 30.79 -1.67
C SER A 147 1.91 31.29 -1.69
N ALA A 148 1.06 30.65 -2.50
CA ALA A 148 -0.38 30.93 -2.56
C ALA A 148 -1.20 30.07 -1.57
N GLY A 149 -0.54 29.23 -0.76
CA GLY A 149 -1.20 28.32 0.17
C GLY A 149 -1.73 27.02 -0.46
N THR A 150 -1.57 26.84 -1.77
CA THR A 150 -2.02 25.63 -2.47
C THR A 150 -1.01 24.52 -2.27
N VAL A 151 -1.49 23.33 -1.90
CA VAL A 151 -0.63 22.14 -1.77
C VAL A 151 -0.45 21.49 -3.14
N VAL A 152 0.82 21.26 -3.51
CA VAL A 152 1.23 20.64 -4.77
C VAL A 152 1.86 19.30 -4.49
N TYR A 153 1.50 18.28 -5.27
CA TYR A 153 2.14 16.96 -5.24
C TYR A 153 3.38 16.95 -6.15
N LEU A 154 4.52 16.61 -5.57
CA LEU A 154 5.83 16.53 -6.25
C LEU A 154 6.31 15.09 -6.48
N GLY A 155 5.57 14.11 -5.97
CA GLY A 155 5.82 12.70 -6.22
C GLY A 155 5.40 12.28 -7.63
N ASP A 156 5.32 10.99 -7.84
CA ASP A 156 4.84 10.39 -9.09
C ASP A 156 3.88 9.22 -8.81
N ALA A 157 3.21 8.72 -9.86
CA ALA A 157 2.32 7.55 -9.79
C ALA A 157 3.09 6.22 -9.92
N GLY A 158 4.42 6.25 -9.94
CA GLY A 158 5.26 5.06 -10.08
C GLY A 158 5.18 4.15 -8.87
N GLN A 159 5.44 2.87 -9.10
CA GLN A 159 5.56 1.86 -8.06
C GLN A 159 6.92 1.20 -8.15
N SER A 160 7.70 1.24 -7.08
CA SER A 160 8.94 0.49 -6.99
C SER A 160 8.60 -0.99 -6.74
N GLN A 161 9.12 -1.87 -7.58
CA GLN A 161 8.95 -3.31 -7.46
C GLN A 161 10.19 -3.91 -6.83
N SER A 162 10.00 -4.71 -5.80
CA SER A 162 11.08 -5.45 -5.13
C SER A 162 10.79 -6.95 -5.19
N GLN A 163 11.81 -7.75 -5.42
CA GLN A 163 11.69 -9.20 -5.40
C GLN A 163 11.44 -9.68 -3.97
N ILE A 164 10.39 -10.47 -3.80
CA ILE A 164 9.98 -11.05 -2.51
C ILE A 164 10.05 -12.58 -2.50
N SER A 165 10.27 -13.19 -3.65
CA SER A 165 10.48 -14.62 -3.86
C SER A 165 11.14 -14.79 -5.23
N PRO A 166 11.78 -15.93 -5.55
CA PRO A 166 12.45 -16.14 -6.84
C PRO A 166 11.65 -15.77 -8.07
N ASP A 167 10.30 -15.95 -8.01
CA ASP A 167 9.39 -15.69 -9.14
C ASP A 167 8.35 -14.60 -8.86
N THR A 168 8.46 -13.87 -7.74
CA THR A 168 7.43 -12.92 -7.32
C THR A 168 8.03 -11.59 -6.91
N THR A 169 7.47 -10.51 -7.46
CA THR A 169 7.76 -9.13 -7.05
C THR A 169 6.56 -8.51 -6.35
N SER A 170 6.80 -7.55 -5.48
CA SER A 170 5.77 -6.75 -4.80
C SER A 170 6.11 -5.28 -4.84
N SER A 171 5.08 -4.44 -4.83
CA SER A 171 5.27 -2.99 -4.66
C SER A 171 5.66 -2.69 -3.21
N SER A 172 6.68 -1.87 -3.05
CA SER A 172 7.20 -1.44 -1.74
C SER A 172 6.75 -0.03 -1.36
N VAL A 173 6.11 0.71 -2.27
CA VAL A 173 5.74 2.12 -2.05
C VAL A 173 4.28 2.36 -2.45
N ALA A 174 3.63 3.25 -1.70
CA ALA A 174 2.38 3.87 -2.08
C ALA A 174 2.66 5.15 -2.89
N ASN A 175 1.67 5.62 -3.64
CA ASN A 175 1.73 6.92 -4.28
C ASN A 175 0.73 7.89 -3.64
N GLY A 176 0.87 9.17 -3.96
CA GLY A 176 0.01 10.22 -3.41
C GLY A 176 -1.36 10.35 -4.07
N GLU A 177 -1.74 9.46 -4.99
CA GLU A 177 -3.02 9.57 -5.73
C GLU A 177 -4.24 9.51 -4.81
N VAL A 178 -4.15 8.79 -3.69
CA VAL A 178 -5.19 8.75 -2.66
C VAL A 178 -5.54 10.15 -2.11
N PHE A 179 -4.64 11.12 -2.23
CA PHE A 179 -4.84 12.50 -1.78
C PHE A 179 -5.13 13.48 -2.94
N THR A 180 -4.98 13.06 -4.20
CA THR A 180 -4.98 14.00 -5.33
C THR A 180 -5.94 13.64 -6.45
N ASN A 181 -6.48 12.44 -6.50
CA ASN A 181 -7.14 11.90 -7.68
C ASN A 181 -8.61 11.49 -7.48
N ALA A 182 -9.29 11.99 -6.42
CA ALA A 182 -10.71 11.78 -6.31
C ALA A 182 -11.48 12.77 -7.22
N LEU A 183 -12.56 12.30 -7.82
CA LEU A 183 -13.45 13.13 -8.61
C LEU A 183 -14.31 13.99 -7.70
N ALA A 184 -14.43 15.29 -8.00
CA ALA A 184 -15.23 16.22 -7.22
C ALA A 184 -16.74 15.91 -7.30
N GLY A 185 -17.52 16.39 -6.33
CA GLY A 185 -18.96 16.17 -6.25
C GLY A 185 -19.30 14.69 -6.04
N ASP A 186 -20.28 14.20 -6.77
CA ASP A 186 -20.74 12.80 -6.72
C ASP A 186 -19.89 11.83 -7.56
N GLY A 187 -18.80 12.31 -8.16
CA GLY A 187 -17.92 11.57 -9.04
C GLY A 187 -18.31 11.64 -10.53
N TYR A 188 -19.47 12.15 -10.86
CA TYR A 188 -19.95 12.38 -12.23
C TYR A 188 -20.16 13.87 -12.50
N SER A 189 -20.70 14.59 -11.55
CA SER A 189 -21.00 16.01 -11.66
C SER A 189 -20.71 16.79 -10.38
N THR A 190 -20.52 18.09 -10.55
CA THR A 190 -20.51 19.10 -9.48
C THR A 190 -21.57 20.13 -9.74
N VAL A 191 -22.23 20.65 -8.71
CA VAL A 191 -23.26 21.68 -8.84
C VAL A 191 -22.80 22.95 -8.10
N ALA A 192 -22.81 24.07 -8.78
CA ALA A 192 -22.51 25.38 -8.22
C ALA A 192 -23.68 26.34 -8.41
N ALA A 193 -24.06 27.04 -7.36
CA ALA A 193 -25.02 28.16 -7.43
C ALA A 193 -24.31 29.40 -7.98
N ALA A 194 -25.02 30.20 -8.80
CA ALA A 194 -24.50 31.48 -9.21
C ALA A 194 -24.45 32.45 -8.00
N SER A 195 -23.38 33.25 -7.90
CA SER A 195 -23.22 34.23 -6.80
C SER A 195 -24.28 35.35 -6.81
N THR A 196 -25.01 35.46 -7.90
CA THR A 196 -26.11 36.44 -8.07
C THR A 196 -27.47 35.87 -7.66
N ASN A 197 -27.55 34.59 -7.25
CA ASN A 197 -28.79 34.00 -6.77
C ASN A 197 -29.34 34.75 -5.55
N THR A 198 -30.64 34.97 -5.53
CA THR A 198 -31.33 35.71 -4.49
C THR A 198 -32.37 34.90 -3.73
N GLY A 199 -32.77 33.75 -4.27
CA GLY A 199 -33.61 32.77 -3.60
C GLY A 199 -32.85 31.88 -2.62
N ASP A 200 -33.57 31.06 -1.88
CA ASP A 200 -33.03 30.07 -0.93
C ASP A 200 -32.93 28.64 -1.52
N GLY A 201 -33.10 28.52 -2.84
CA GLY A 201 -33.02 27.23 -3.54
C GLY A 201 -31.62 26.64 -3.53
N THR A 202 -31.53 25.32 -3.29
CA THR A 202 -30.33 24.50 -3.48
C THR A 202 -30.60 23.35 -4.43
N LEU A 203 -29.64 23.01 -5.27
CA LEU A 203 -29.74 21.91 -6.24
C LEU A 203 -28.67 20.83 -5.93
N LEU A 204 -29.09 19.67 -5.47
CA LEU A 204 -28.20 18.61 -5.01
C LEU A 204 -28.36 17.37 -5.91
N SER A 205 -27.26 16.70 -6.22
CA SER A 205 -27.31 15.39 -6.87
C SER A 205 -27.77 14.33 -5.86
N GLU A 206 -28.80 13.57 -6.19
CA GLU A 206 -29.34 12.48 -5.34
C GLU A 206 -29.01 11.09 -5.81
N GLY A 207 -28.72 10.91 -7.11
CA GLY A 207 -28.45 9.60 -7.61
C GLY A 207 -28.24 9.51 -9.12
N ILE A 208 -27.80 8.35 -9.55
CA ILE A 208 -27.53 8.03 -10.94
C ILE A 208 -28.70 7.20 -11.47
N VAL A 209 -29.39 7.71 -12.47
CA VAL A 209 -30.48 7.02 -13.16
C VAL A 209 -29.98 6.20 -14.33
N THR A 210 -29.10 6.80 -15.14
CA THR A 210 -28.53 6.17 -16.32
C THR A 210 -27.00 6.27 -16.28
N PRO A 211 -26.29 5.23 -15.75
CA PRO A 211 -24.83 5.30 -15.56
C PRO A 211 -24.05 5.60 -16.83
N ALA A 212 -24.47 5.07 -17.99
CA ALA A 212 -23.80 5.32 -19.25
C ALA A 212 -23.87 6.80 -19.68
N THR A 213 -25.03 7.45 -19.45
CA THR A 213 -25.23 8.87 -19.76
C THR A 213 -24.46 9.76 -18.77
N ALA A 214 -24.48 9.42 -17.48
CA ALA A 214 -23.70 10.12 -16.45
C ALA A 214 -22.18 10.04 -16.72
N ALA A 215 -21.69 8.88 -17.10
CA ALA A 215 -20.29 8.69 -17.48
C ALA A 215 -19.93 9.47 -18.77
N ALA A 216 -20.83 9.52 -19.76
CA ALA A 216 -20.61 10.32 -20.97
C ALA A 216 -20.59 11.82 -20.67
N PHE A 217 -21.44 12.30 -19.75
CA PHE A 217 -21.39 13.70 -19.28
C PHE A 217 -20.10 13.98 -18.53
N GLN A 218 -19.69 13.11 -17.61
CA GLN A 218 -18.44 13.27 -16.86
C GLN A 218 -17.20 13.32 -17.77
N ALA A 219 -17.18 12.49 -18.84
CA ALA A 219 -16.10 12.51 -19.82
C ALA A 219 -16.12 13.76 -20.73
N GLY A 220 -17.25 14.44 -20.84
CA GLY A 220 -17.42 15.67 -21.59
C GLY A 220 -16.77 16.88 -20.93
N SER A 221 -16.86 18.06 -21.60
CA SER A 221 -16.32 19.33 -21.11
C SER A 221 -17.40 20.39 -20.87
N GLU A 222 -18.59 20.20 -21.42
CA GLU A 222 -19.64 21.19 -21.51
C GLU A 222 -20.55 21.16 -20.29
N PRO A 223 -20.62 22.23 -19.50
CA PRO A 223 -21.53 22.33 -18.35
C PRO A 223 -22.98 22.47 -18.80
N ILE A 224 -23.90 22.11 -17.91
CA ILE A 224 -25.33 22.38 -18.04
C ILE A 224 -25.66 23.56 -17.13
N THR A 225 -26.37 24.56 -17.66
CA THR A 225 -26.90 25.68 -16.87
C THR A 225 -28.40 25.48 -16.67
N VAL A 226 -28.85 25.40 -15.42
CA VAL A 226 -30.26 25.36 -15.03
C VAL A 226 -30.64 26.76 -14.55
N SER A 227 -31.50 27.44 -15.28
CA SER A 227 -31.97 28.78 -14.98
C SER A 227 -33.46 28.81 -14.65
N PHE A 228 -33.88 29.70 -13.75
CA PHE A 228 -35.24 29.82 -13.27
C PHE A 228 -35.87 31.10 -13.75
N ALA A 229 -37.11 31.03 -14.23
CA ALA A 229 -37.87 32.18 -14.72
C ALA A 229 -39.31 32.15 -14.22
N SER A 230 -39.91 33.30 -14.06
CA SER A 230 -41.35 33.43 -13.73
C SER A 230 -42.20 33.08 -14.96
N SER A 231 -43.14 32.17 -14.80
CA SER A 231 -44.10 31.78 -15.85
C SER A 231 -45.53 32.28 -15.59
N GLY A 232 -45.68 33.26 -14.71
CA GLY A 232 -46.96 33.84 -14.30
C GLY A 232 -47.00 34.11 -12.79
N VAL A 233 -48.13 34.59 -12.28
CA VAL A 233 -48.25 34.89 -10.83
C VAL A 233 -48.07 33.63 -10.00
N GLY A 234 -46.98 33.56 -9.27
CA GLY A 234 -46.67 32.48 -8.32
C GLY A 234 -46.16 31.16 -8.95
N ASN A 235 -45.79 31.13 -10.23
CA ASN A 235 -45.25 29.97 -10.89
C ASN A 235 -43.82 30.21 -11.38
N LEU A 236 -42.92 29.25 -11.12
CA LEU A 236 -41.57 29.21 -11.65
C LEU A 236 -41.42 28.05 -12.65
N THR A 237 -40.61 28.30 -13.65
CA THR A 237 -40.15 27.26 -14.58
C THR A 237 -38.64 27.20 -14.57
N TYR A 238 -38.10 26.00 -14.74
CA TYR A 238 -36.68 25.86 -15.02
C TYR A 238 -36.44 25.58 -16.51
N THR A 239 -35.32 26.02 -16.99
CA THR A 239 -34.78 25.69 -18.31
C THR A 239 -33.33 25.23 -18.15
N ALA A 240 -33.03 24.00 -18.56
CA ALA A 240 -31.68 23.43 -18.59
C ALA A 240 -31.13 23.59 -20.01
N THR A 241 -29.97 24.21 -20.11
CA THR A 241 -29.26 24.42 -21.38
C THR A 241 -27.84 23.85 -21.34
N GLN A 242 -27.42 23.24 -22.45
CA GLN A 242 -26.04 22.80 -22.64
C GLN A 242 -25.60 23.26 -24.02
N ASN A 243 -24.47 23.91 -24.08
CA ASN A 243 -23.92 24.48 -25.33
C ASN A 243 -24.94 25.32 -26.13
N GLY A 244 -25.73 26.12 -25.42
CA GLY A 244 -26.75 26.98 -26.00
C GLY A 244 -28.06 26.27 -26.46
N SER A 245 -28.14 24.96 -26.35
CA SER A 245 -29.33 24.16 -26.68
C SER A 245 -30.09 23.79 -25.42
N THR A 246 -31.43 23.94 -25.46
CA THR A 246 -32.29 23.46 -24.37
C THR A 246 -32.37 21.95 -24.35
N ILE A 247 -32.01 21.34 -23.20
CA ILE A 247 -32.00 19.90 -22.99
C ILE A 247 -33.10 19.43 -22.01
N GLY A 248 -33.71 20.39 -21.27
CA GLY A 248 -34.78 20.10 -20.32
C GLY A 248 -35.53 21.37 -19.92
N THR A 249 -36.81 21.23 -19.65
CA THR A 249 -37.66 22.30 -19.09
C THR A 249 -38.72 21.67 -18.18
N GLY A 250 -39.14 22.40 -17.17
CA GLY A 250 -40.24 21.93 -16.30
C GLY A 250 -40.76 23.05 -15.39
N ASN A 251 -41.83 22.77 -14.70
CA ASN A 251 -42.42 23.65 -13.70
C ASN A 251 -41.76 23.37 -12.34
N VAL A 252 -41.53 24.42 -11.58
CA VAL A 252 -41.12 24.33 -10.18
C VAL A 252 -42.34 24.68 -9.32
N PRO A 253 -42.87 23.70 -8.54
CA PRO A 253 -43.95 24.01 -7.61
C PRO A 253 -43.53 25.06 -6.57
N THR A 254 -44.43 25.94 -6.25
CA THR A 254 -44.20 26.95 -5.20
C THR A 254 -44.43 26.40 -3.79
N ASP A 255 -44.85 25.14 -3.68
CA ASP A 255 -44.92 24.40 -2.41
C ASP A 255 -43.54 23.81 -2.11
N THR A 256 -42.86 24.36 -1.13
CA THR A 256 -41.49 24.01 -0.71
C THR A 256 -41.45 22.75 0.15
N THR A 257 -42.57 22.08 0.44
CA THR A 257 -42.64 20.91 1.33
C THR A 257 -42.20 19.62 0.63
N THR A 258 -42.30 19.57 -0.69
CA THR A 258 -41.80 18.48 -1.52
C THR A 258 -40.82 19.04 -2.54
N GLY A 259 -39.54 18.78 -2.38
CA GLY A 259 -38.52 19.18 -3.35
C GLY A 259 -38.88 18.72 -4.79
N THR A 260 -38.31 19.38 -5.78
CA THR A 260 -38.51 19.05 -7.20
C THR A 260 -37.33 18.26 -7.74
N THR A 261 -37.59 17.06 -8.22
CA THR A 261 -36.53 16.26 -8.90
C THR A 261 -36.41 16.71 -10.36
N ILE A 262 -35.18 16.96 -10.78
CA ILE A 262 -34.83 17.36 -12.15
C ILE A 262 -33.87 16.28 -12.70
N GLU A 263 -34.30 15.51 -13.68
CA GLU A 263 -33.43 14.53 -14.33
C GLU A 263 -32.62 15.18 -15.47
N LEU A 264 -31.30 15.22 -15.34
CA LEU A 264 -30.38 15.78 -16.33
C LEU A 264 -29.10 14.93 -16.40
N ALA A 265 -28.56 14.77 -17.58
CA ALA A 265 -27.30 14.05 -17.81
C ALA A 265 -27.26 12.62 -17.22
N GLY A 266 -28.43 11.95 -17.10
CA GLY A 266 -28.54 10.61 -16.51
C GLY A 266 -28.46 10.57 -14.98
N GLN A 267 -28.65 11.71 -14.32
CA GLN A 267 -28.65 11.89 -12.88
C GLN A 267 -29.93 12.59 -12.41
N ASP A 268 -30.39 12.28 -11.21
CA ASP A 268 -31.44 13.00 -10.52
C ASP A 268 -30.83 14.11 -9.65
N PHE A 269 -31.36 15.32 -9.81
CA PHE A 269 -31.03 16.49 -9.00
C PHE A 269 -32.26 16.92 -8.23
N GLN A 270 -32.13 17.02 -6.91
CA GLN A 270 -33.17 17.50 -6.02
C GLN A 270 -33.03 19.01 -5.81
N LEU A 271 -34.03 19.75 -6.23
CA LEU A 271 -34.17 21.16 -5.91
C LEU A 271 -34.90 21.31 -4.57
N ASN A 272 -34.22 21.78 -3.56
CA ASN A 272 -34.79 22.10 -2.23
C ASN A 272 -34.85 23.61 -2.04
N GLY A 273 -35.81 24.11 -1.28
CA GLY A 273 -36.08 25.54 -1.16
C GLY A 273 -36.73 26.12 -2.41
N LEU A 274 -36.81 27.43 -2.48
CA LEU A 274 -37.44 28.14 -3.58
C LEU A 274 -36.46 29.10 -4.27
N PRO A 275 -36.00 28.79 -5.49
CA PRO A 275 -35.18 29.70 -6.26
C PRO A 275 -36.01 30.95 -6.65
N ALA A 276 -35.36 32.08 -6.80
CA ALA A 276 -35.97 33.29 -7.35
C ALA A 276 -35.88 33.29 -8.89
N ALA A 277 -36.78 34.06 -9.50
CA ALA A 277 -36.68 34.31 -10.95
C ALA A 277 -35.36 35.03 -11.29
N GLY A 278 -34.55 34.44 -12.16
CA GLY A 278 -33.20 34.90 -12.49
C GLY A 278 -32.09 34.11 -11.81
N ASP A 279 -32.40 33.26 -10.86
CA ASP A 279 -31.43 32.37 -10.25
C ASP A 279 -30.96 31.28 -11.25
N SER A 280 -29.76 30.80 -11.07
CA SER A 280 -29.22 29.72 -11.89
C SER A 280 -28.21 28.85 -11.13
N PHE A 281 -28.15 27.59 -11.57
CA PHE A 281 -27.16 26.60 -11.13
C PHE A 281 -26.40 26.09 -12.33
N THR A 282 -25.10 25.83 -12.13
CA THR A 282 -24.25 25.24 -13.13
C THR A 282 -23.88 23.80 -12.70
N ILE A 283 -24.26 22.82 -13.50
CA ILE A 283 -23.85 21.44 -13.34
C ILE A 283 -22.66 21.21 -14.26
N SER A 284 -21.49 20.97 -13.68
CA SER A 284 -20.25 20.76 -14.42
C SER A 284 -19.80 19.29 -14.33
N PRO A 285 -19.18 18.75 -15.39
CA PRO A 285 -18.57 17.41 -15.32
C PRO A 285 -17.52 17.35 -14.21
N SER A 286 -17.53 16.32 -13.39
CA SER A 286 -16.54 16.10 -12.33
C SER A 286 -15.12 16.05 -12.88
N ARG A 287 -14.20 16.65 -12.15
CA ARG A 287 -12.76 16.64 -12.44
C ARG A 287 -11.99 16.23 -11.20
N PRO A 288 -10.78 15.62 -11.35
CA PRO A 288 -9.90 15.35 -10.23
C PRO A 288 -9.62 16.62 -9.43
N GLN A 289 -9.78 16.52 -8.12
CA GLN A 289 -9.54 17.61 -7.17
C GLN A 289 -8.62 17.07 -6.07
N THR A 290 -7.74 17.88 -5.50
CA THR A 290 -6.95 17.43 -4.34
C THR A 290 -7.76 17.61 -3.06
N ILE A 291 -7.59 16.71 -2.10
CA ILE A 291 -8.24 16.83 -0.78
C ILE A 291 -7.85 18.14 -0.09
N PHE A 292 -6.64 18.64 -0.32
CA PHE A 292 -6.19 19.91 0.23
C PHE A 292 -6.95 21.10 -0.33
N SER A 293 -7.28 21.11 -1.64
CA SER A 293 -8.12 22.16 -2.24
C SER A 293 -9.56 22.06 -1.76
N LEU A 294 -10.07 20.85 -1.52
CA LEU A 294 -11.39 20.64 -0.90
C LEU A 294 -11.44 21.27 0.50
N LEU A 295 -10.49 20.94 1.38
CA LEU A 295 -10.45 21.47 2.74
C LEU A 295 -10.25 23.01 2.77
N GLN A 296 -9.46 23.54 1.83
CA GLN A 296 -9.29 24.98 1.69
C GLN A 296 -10.57 25.68 1.21
N SER A 297 -11.27 25.09 0.22
CA SER A 297 -12.60 25.57 -0.22
C SER A 297 -13.58 25.61 0.94
N LEU A 298 -13.68 24.52 1.68
CA LEU A 298 -14.56 24.37 2.82
C LEU A 298 -14.25 25.40 3.93
N ALA A 299 -12.99 25.57 4.29
CA ALA A 299 -12.58 26.57 5.28
C ALA A 299 -12.93 28.00 4.83
N THR A 300 -12.74 28.31 3.55
CA THR A 300 -13.06 29.61 2.97
C THR A 300 -14.57 29.85 2.96
N THR A 301 -15.36 28.88 2.55
CA THR A 301 -16.83 28.92 2.54
C THR A 301 -17.38 29.17 3.93
N LEU A 302 -16.92 28.44 4.94
CA LEU A 302 -17.33 28.61 6.33
C LEU A 302 -16.96 29.99 6.88
N SER A 303 -15.78 30.51 6.54
CA SER A 303 -15.34 31.83 7.03
C SER A 303 -16.03 32.99 6.35
N SER A 304 -16.58 32.82 5.14
CA SER A 304 -17.23 33.88 4.34
C SER A 304 -18.75 33.89 4.46
N SER A 305 -19.34 32.95 5.23
CA SER A 305 -20.80 32.87 5.43
C SER A 305 -21.34 34.11 6.13
N ALA A 306 -22.20 34.88 5.43
CA ALA A 306 -22.58 36.23 5.81
C ALA A 306 -24.02 36.40 6.36
N GLY A 307 -24.75 35.32 6.61
CA GLY A 307 -26.02 35.34 7.35
C GLY A 307 -27.23 36.02 6.62
N SER A 308 -27.28 35.89 5.29
CA SER A 308 -28.52 36.17 4.54
C SER A 308 -29.07 34.85 3.97
N PRO A 309 -30.39 34.66 3.79
CA PRO A 309 -30.98 33.42 3.31
C PRO A 309 -30.37 32.91 1.98
N SER A 310 -30.10 33.81 1.04
CA SER A 310 -29.47 33.46 -0.24
C SER A 310 -28.01 33.09 -0.09
N THR A 311 -27.26 33.77 0.80
CA THR A 311 -25.88 33.44 1.11
C THR A 311 -25.79 32.10 1.86
N ASP A 312 -26.73 31.85 2.77
CA ASP A 312 -26.82 30.57 3.50
C ASP A 312 -27.14 29.40 2.55
N ALA A 313 -28.04 29.63 1.56
CA ALA A 313 -28.33 28.62 0.52
C ALA A 313 -27.09 28.34 -0.37
N GLN A 314 -26.35 29.38 -0.79
CA GLN A 314 -25.11 29.21 -1.57
C GLN A 314 -24.03 28.50 -0.75
N THR A 315 -23.89 28.81 0.53
CA THR A 315 -23.01 28.13 1.47
C THR A 315 -23.40 26.70 1.63
N THR A 316 -24.67 26.39 1.87
CA THR A 316 -25.23 25.05 1.96
C THR A 316 -24.99 24.26 0.68
N GLN A 317 -25.19 24.88 -0.49
CA GLN A 317 -24.91 24.26 -1.79
C GLN A 317 -23.44 23.81 -1.91
N THR A 318 -22.51 24.72 -1.57
CA THR A 318 -21.07 24.45 -1.63
C THR A 318 -20.67 23.35 -0.64
N ILE A 319 -21.12 23.43 0.60
CA ILE A 319 -20.81 22.47 1.66
C ILE A 319 -21.32 21.07 1.31
N ASN A 320 -22.51 20.92 0.73
CA ASN A 320 -23.04 19.63 0.29
C ASN A 320 -22.21 19.04 -0.87
N GLY A 321 -21.76 19.89 -1.80
CA GLY A 321 -20.84 19.49 -2.87
C GLY A 321 -19.48 19.01 -2.31
N ASP A 322 -18.96 19.72 -1.31
CA ASP A 322 -17.73 19.37 -0.61
C ASP A 322 -17.89 18.06 0.20
N LEU A 323 -19.05 17.84 0.84
CA LEU A 323 -19.39 16.58 1.53
C LEU A 323 -19.42 15.40 0.57
N SER A 324 -20.04 15.57 -0.61
CA SER A 324 -20.05 14.54 -1.65
C SER A 324 -18.64 14.21 -2.14
N THR A 325 -17.80 15.24 -2.31
CA THR A 325 -16.38 15.06 -2.68
C THR A 325 -15.58 14.36 -1.58
N LEU A 326 -15.82 14.67 -0.30
CA LEU A 326 -15.19 13.97 0.82
C LEU A 326 -15.55 12.48 0.83
N ALA A 327 -16.81 12.14 0.51
CA ALA A 327 -17.23 10.74 0.37
C ALA A 327 -16.46 10.00 -0.74
N GLN A 328 -16.13 10.67 -1.85
CA GLN A 328 -15.26 10.09 -2.89
C GLN A 328 -13.84 9.82 -2.34
N TYR A 329 -13.30 10.71 -1.51
CA TYR A 329 -12.01 10.49 -0.85
C TYR A 329 -12.05 9.34 0.16
N GLN A 330 -13.12 9.23 0.95
CA GLN A 330 -13.31 8.09 1.87
C GLN A 330 -13.37 6.76 1.09
N GLN A 331 -14.10 6.73 -0.04
CA GLN A 331 -14.14 5.54 -0.89
C GLN A 331 -12.78 5.21 -1.50
N SER A 332 -12.05 6.20 -2.00
CA SER A 332 -10.71 6.04 -2.55
C SER A 332 -9.73 5.48 -1.50
N LEU A 333 -9.81 6.00 -0.26
CA LEU A 333 -9.01 5.54 0.87
C LEU A 333 -9.31 4.07 1.22
N LEU A 334 -10.60 3.68 1.24
CA LEU A 334 -10.99 2.28 1.48
C LEU A 334 -10.42 1.33 0.42
N VAL A 335 -10.44 1.73 -0.86
CA VAL A 335 -9.82 0.97 -1.95
C VAL A 335 -8.31 0.85 -1.74
N ALA A 336 -7.63 1.94 -1.36
CA ALA A 336 -6.20 1.95 -1.09
C ALA A 336 -5.84 1.06 0.11
N GLN A 337 -6.64 1.09 1.19
CA GLN A 337 -6.48 0.21 2.34
C GLN A 337 -6.65 -1.27 1.96
N ALA A 338 -7.67 -1.60 1.17
CA ALA A 338 -7.91 -2.95 0.70
C ALA A 338 -6.74 -3.45 -0.17
N GLN A 339 -6.25 -2.62 -1.08
CA GLN A 339 -5.09 -2.95 -1.93
C GLN A 339 -3.82 -3.18 -1.10
N ASN A 340 -3.57 -2.34 -0.10
CA ASN A 340 -2.46 -2.50 0.83
C ASN A 340 -2.57 -3.83 1.60
N GLY A 341 -3.77 -4.18 2.08
CA GLY A 341 -4.06 -5.46 2.75
C GLY A 341 -3.81 -6.67 1.85
N VAL A 342 -4.22 -6.62 0.58
CA VAL A 342 -3.94 -7.69 -0.41
C VAL A 342 -2.45 -7.84 -0.64
N THR A 343 -1.71 -6.74 -0.72
CA THR A 343 -0.24 -6.77 -0.89
C THR A 343 0.45 -7.39 0.33
N LEU A 344 0.07 -7.00 1.54
CA LEU A 344 0.56 -7.62 2.79
C LEU A 344 0.28 -9.12 2.84
N GLN A 345 -0.93 -9.55 2.44
CA GLN A 345 -1.26 -10.96 2.38
C GLN A 345 -0.40 -11.72 1.37
N ALA A 346 -0.13 -11.14 0.22
CA ALA A 346 0.74 -11.74 -0.80
C ALA A 346 2.18 -11.92 -0.28
N ILE A 347 2.72 -10.91 0.43
CA ILE A 347 4.04 -10.98 1.05
C ILE A 347 4.09 -12.07 2.13
N ASN A 348 3.09 -12.17 2.99
CA ASN A 348 3.01 -13.21 4.02
C ASN A 348 2.95 -14.61 3.42
N ASN A 349 2.21 -14.80 2.32
CA ASN A 349 2.16 -16.07 1.60
C ASN A 349 3.52 -16.43 0.97
N ALA A 350 4.19 -15.45 0.36
CA ALA A 350 5.53 -15.62 -0.19
C ALA A 350 6.55 -15.96 0.93
N GLY A 351 6.44 -15.29 2.09
CA GLY A 351 7.27 -15.56 3.27
C GLY A 351 7.12 -16.99 3.78
N SER A 352 5.89 -17.46 3.87
CA SER A 352 5.60 -18.86 4.27
C SER A 352 6.16 -19.87 3.26
N SER A 353 6.05 -19.57 1.97
CA SER A 353 6.63 -20.41 0.90
C SER A 353 8.16 -20.43 0.97
N ASN A 354 8.81 -19.28 1.13
CA ASN A 354 10.25 -19.16 1.27
C ASN A 354 10.77 -19.93 2.50
N ALA A 355 10.09 -19.84 3.64
CA ALA A 355 10.46 -20.57 4.86
C ALA A 355 10.40 -22.10 4.67
N ASN A 356 9.35 -22.60 4.01
CA ASN A 356 9.21 -24.01 3.69
C ASN A 356 10.32 -24.48 2.73
N GLN A 357 10.65 -23.67 1.73
CA GLN A 357 11.71 -23.98 0.78
C GLN A 357 13.09 -23.93 1.44
N GLN A 358 13.36 -22.96 2.32
CA GLN A 358 14.60 -22.92 3.12
C GLN A 358 14.76 -24.19 3.95
N THR A 359 13.70 -24.64 4.64
CA THR A 359 13.73 -25.86 5.44
C THR A 359 14.05 -27.08 4.57
N SER A 360 13.46 -27.20 3.38
CA SER A 360 13.73 -28.30 2.45
C SER A 360 15.16 -28.26 1.91
N LEU A 361 15.68 -27.09 1.59
CA LEU A 361 17.05 -26.92 1.10
C LEU A 361 18.07 -27.19 2.21
N GLN A 362 17.80 -26.75 3.45
CA GLN A 362 18.64 -27.06 4.61
C GLN A 362 18.71 -28.57 4.87
N ALA A 363 17.58 -29.28 4.77
CA ALA A 363 17.58 -30.76 4.83
C ALA A 363 18.41 -31.39 3.69
N THR A 364 18.35 -30.79 2.48
CA THR A 364 19.19 -31.26 1.34
C THR A 364 20.68 -31.05 1.62
N VAL A 365 21.07 -29.91 2.22
CA VAL A 365 22.45 -29.66 2.64
C VAL A 365 22.88 -30.68 3.69
N GLU A 366 22.05 -30.92 4.71
CA GLU A 366 22.30 -31.86 5.78
C GLU A 366 22.46 -33.30 5.23
N ASP A 367 21.51 -33.74 4.39
CA ASP A 367 21.57 -35.08 3.76
C ASP A 367 22.82 -35.28 2.88
N ALA A 368 23.28 -34.21 2.22
CA ALA A 368 24.47 -34.26 1.37
C ALA A 368 25.78 -34.22 2.15
N THR A 369 25.83 -33.56 3.31
CA THR A 369 27.07 -33.23 4.00
C THR A 369 27.22 -33.90 5.37
N ALA A 370 26.12 -34.32 6.02
CA ALA A 370 26.17 -34.82 7.39
C ALA A 370 26.84 -36.18 7.49
N VAL A 371 27.60 -36.39 8.57
CA VAL A 371 28.18 -37.67 8.92
C VAL A 371 27.12 -38.58 9.55
N ASN A 372 27.13 -39.87 9.14
CA ASN A 372 26.37 -40.88 9.87
C ASN A 372 27.13 -41.27 11.14
N GLN A 373 26.91 -40.56 12.24
CA GLN A 373 27.65 -40.72 13.49
C GLN A 373 27.73 -42.18 14.00
N PRO A 374 26.65 -42.99 14.04
CA PRO A 374 26.74 -44.40 14.44
C PRO A 374 27.69 -45.19 13.59
N VAL A 375 27.70 -45.01 12.27
CA VAL A 375 28.60 -45.69 11.35
C VAL A 375 30.02 -45.18 11.54
N ALA A 376 30.23 -43.90 11.61
CA ALA A 376 31.56 -43.26 11.78
C ALA A 376 32.22 -43.71 13.09
N ILE A 377 31.50 -43.74 14.21
CA ILE A 377 32.01 -44.22 15.51
C ILE A 377 32.39 -45.71 15.42
N THR A 378 31.53 -46.55 14.80
CA THR A 378 31.84 -47.99 14.64
C THR A 378 33.09 -48.19 13.79
N THR A 379 33.19 -47.45 12.67
CA THR A 379 34.36 -47.51 11.78
C THR A 379 35.62 -47.00 12.47
N LEU A 380 35.51 -45.96 13.31
CA LEU A 380 36.62 -45.47 14.12
C LEU A 380 37.12 -46.52 15.10
N ASP A 381 36.24 -47.18 15.85
CA ASP A 381 36.60 -48.26 16.80
C ASP A 381 37.22 -49.45 16.10
N GLU A 382 36.71 -49.85 14.92
CA GLU A 382 37.29 -50.92 14.09
C GLU A 382 38.70 -50.55 13.61
N THR A 383 38.88 -49.29 13.14
CA THR A 383 40.17 -48.81 12.63
C THR A 383 41.21 -48.73 13.75
N ILE A 384 40.84 -48.21 14.92
CA ILE A 384 41.71 -48.19 16.11
C ILE A 384 42.13 -49.59 16.51
N THR A 385 41.21 -50.58 16.50
CA THR A 385 41.49 -51.98 16.80
C THR A 385 42.45 -52.58 15.76
N ALA A 386 42.25 -52.25 14.46
CA ALA A 386 43.12 -52.68 13.39
C ALA A 386 44.55 -52.13 13.50
N VAL A 387 44.69 -50.80 13.84
CA VAL A 387 46.00 -50.18 14.10
C VAL A 387 46.71 -50.88 15.26
N GLN A 388 46.03 -51.09 16.38
CA GLN A 388 46.62 -51.81 17.54
C GLN A 388 47.06 -53.23 17.20
N ALA A 389 46.30 -53.93 16.38
CA ALA A 389 46.66 -55.25 15.90
C ALA A 389 47.90 -55.22 14.95
N ALA A 390 47.93 -54.20 14.05
CA ALA A 390 49.09 -54.02 13.15
C ALA A 390 50.35 -53.62 13.90
N GLU A 391 50.26 -52.72 14.90
CA GLU A 391 51.43 -52.39 15.77
C GLU A 391 51.98 -53.60 16.54
N LYS A 392 51.09 -54.45 17.09
CA LYS A 392 51.51 -55.72 17.75
C LYS A 392 52.17 -56.68 16.78
N ALA A 393 51.64 -56.81 15.58
CA ALA A 393 52.25 -57.66 14.54
C ALA A 393 53.61 -57.08 14.10
N PHE A 394 53.72 -55.76 13.98
CA PHE A 394 54.99 -55.09 13.65
C PHE A 394 56.05 -55.31 14.73
N SER A 395 55.72 -55.12 16.01
CA SER A 395 56.56 -55.33 17.16
C SER A 395 57.00 -56.80 17.23
N GLY A 396 56.10 -57.78 16.97
CA GLY A 396 56.39 -59.18 16.90
C GLY A 396 57.37 -59.54 15.76
N ALA A 397 57.17 -58.95 14.59
CA ALA A 397 58.07 -59.15 13.43
C ALA A 397 59.49 -58.54 13.67
N GLN A 398 59.58 -57.39 14.35
CA GLN A 398 60.87 -56.79 14.75
C GLN A 398 61.64 -57.71 15.73
N SER A 399 60.97 -58.28 16.71
CA SER A 399 61.60 -59.13 17.70
C SER A 399 62.17 -60.40 17.08
N LEU A 400 61.45 -60.99 16.12
CA LEU A 400 61.90 -62.16 15.39
C LEU A 400 63.15 -61.94 14.47
N SER A 401 63.21 -60.72 13.89
CA SER A 401 64.34 -60.28 13.06
C SER A 401 65.64 -60.08 13.86
N LEU A 402 65.52 -59.58 15.11
CA LEU A 402 66.65 -59.32 15.99
C LEU A 402 67.30 -60.67 16.49
N PHE A 403 66.45 -61.67 16.71
CA PHE A 403 66.95 -63.02 17.15
C PHE A 403 67.58 -63.84 16.06
N GLN A 404 67.42 -63.58 14.76
CA GLN A 404 68.08 -64.25 13.65
C GLN A 404 69.43 -63.68 13.29
N TYR A 405 69.85 -62.55 13.90
CA TYR A 405 71.13 -61.89 13.63
C TYR A 405 72.14 -61.95 14.80
N LEU A 406 71.76 -62.68 15.87
CA LEU A 406 72.61 -63.08 16.99
C LEU A 406 72.95 -64.58 16.91
#